data_815912d7d10aa22e3e6f7883bf35586d
#
_entry.id   815912d7d10aa22e3e6f7883bf35586d
#
_cell.length_a   1.000
_cell.length_b   1.000
_cell.length_c   1.000
_cell.angle_alpha   90.00
_cell.angle_beta   90.00
_cell.angle_gamma   90.00
#
_symmetry.space_group_name_H-M   'P 1'
#
loop_
_entity.id
_entity.type
_entity.pdbx_description
1 polymer ?
#
loop_
_entity_poly.entity_id
_entity_poly.type
_entity_poly.pdbx_seq_one_letter_code
_entity_poly.pdbx_strand_id
1 'polypeptide(L)'
;MNIVIREVGPRDGLQPEEPLPVASRLAFIEALVRAGLRHIEVAAFVSPRAVPAMASAAEVVAALPPADGVTWWALVPNVKGAQLAAAAGIDHLTMTVSSSEEYSRRNVGMSTDESLAAAVAIVRAAPVVDVVISTAFGSPYEGEIAPARIAALAARCREEGALVTLADTTGMATPRRIGEVLDATGTDVGLHLHDTRGTALVNAYAAMQAGVARFDTAAGGLGGSPFAAGAGGNLASEDLVHLCDDLGVGTGVDLDRLLEASALVGRLVGRPVPSRLATAGPRSRLAGGASEG
;
A
#
# COMPACT_ATOMS: atom_id res chain seq x y z
N MET A 1 8.48 -13.72 14.86
CA MET A 1 8.64 -12.69 13.82
C MET A 1 7.58 -11.63 14.05
N ASN A 2 7.90 -10.36 13.87
CA ASN A 2 6.90 -9.30 13.81
C ASN A 2 6.94 -8.70 12.41
N ILE A 3 5.80 -8.28 11.89
CA ILE A 3 5.70 -7.53 10.63
C ILE A 3 5.19 -6.11 10.88
N VAL A 4 5.56 -5.21 9.97
CA VAL A 4 5.07 -3.84 9.93
C VAL A 4 4.07 -3.72 8.78
N ILE A 5 2.87 -3.25 9.08
CA ILE A 5 1.83 -2.98 8.10
C ILE A 5 1.78 -1.47 7.88
N ARG A 6 1.95 -1.02 6.63
CA ARG A 6 1.58 0.32 6.18
C ARG A 6 0.19 0.24 5.54
N GLU A 7 -0.76 0.85 6.19
CA GLU A 7 -2.13 0.93 5.71
C GLU A 7 -2.26 2.01 4.63
N VAL A 8 -2.54 1.60 3.42
CA VAL A 8 -2.65 2.51 2.26
C VAL A 8 -4.11 2.76 1.83
N GLY A 9 -5.08 2.22 2.54
CA GLY A 9 -6.50 2.39 2.27
C GLY A 9 -6.94 3.85 2.12
N PRO A 10 -6.56 4.78 3.02
CA PRO A 10 -6.95 6.19 2.93
C PRO A 10 -6.39 6.92 1.71
N ARG A 11 -5.31 6.43 1.10
CA ARG A 11 -4.74 6.96 -0.13
C ARG A 11 -5.02 6.05 -1.32
N ASP A 12 -4.35 4.90 -1.40
CA ASP A 12 -4.42 3.99 -2.55
C ASP A 12 -5.79 3.33 -2.67
N GLY A 13 -6.34 2.91 -1.53
CA GLY A 13 -7.65 2.29 -1.48
C GLY A 13 -8.77 3.22 -1.95
N LEU A 14 -8.72 4.48 -1.55
CA LEU A 14 -9.73 5.48 -1.92
C LEU A 14 -9.44 6.18 -3.26
N GLN A 15 -8.26 5.99 -3.86
CA GLN A 15 -7.87 6.69 -5.08
C GLN A 15 -8.81 6.48 -6.28
N PRO A 16 -9.34 5.27 -6.56
CA PRO A 16 -10.28 5.04 -7.66
C PRO A 16 -11.74 5.32 -7.29
N GLU A 17 -12.02 5.66 -6.04
CA GLU A 17 -13.39 5.90 -5.57
C GLU A 17 -13.84 7.33 -5.85
N GLU A 18 -15.15 7.56 -5.77
CA GLU A 18 -15.69 8.92 -5.77
C GLU A 18 -15.10 9.75 -4.62
N PRO A 19 -14.83 11.04 -4.83
CA PRO A 19 -14.24 11.89 -3.79
C PRO A 19 -15.07 11.90 -2.50
N LEU A 20 -14.46 11.50 -1.39
CA LEU A 20 -15.10 11.55 -0.08
C LEU A 20 -14.84 12.88 0.62
N PRO A 21 -15.82 13.39 1.40
CA PRO A 21 -15.61 14.54 2.28
C PRO A 21 -14.42 14.32 3.23
N VAL A 22 -13.70 15.39 3.57
CA VAL A 22 -12.57 15.35 4.51
C VAL A 22 -12.95 14.66 5.83
N ALA A 23 -14.10 15.01 6.39
CA ALA A 23 -14.60 14.40 7.64
C ALA A 23 -14.76 12.86 7.53
N SER A 24 -15.22 12.35 6.38
CA SER A 24 -15.35 10.92 6.15
C SER A 24 -13.99 10.22 6.05
N ARG A 25 -13.02 10.85 5.39
CA ARG A 25 -11.64 10.34 5.32
C ARG A 25 -10.99 10.30 6.70
N LEU A 26 -11.17 11.35 7.51
CA LEU A 26 -10.67 11.41 8.88
C LEU A 26 -11.32 10.35 9.78
N ALA A 27 -12.63 10.14 9.69
CA ALA A 27 -13.32 9.09 10.44
C ALA A 27 -12.75 7.69 10.12
N PHE A 28 -12.40 7.44 8.84
CA PHE A 28 -11.75 6.20 8.44
C PHE A 28 -10.32 6.10 9.01
N ILE A 29 -9.50 7.15 8.89
CA ILE A 29 -8.14 7.20 9.44
C ILE A 29 -8.16 6.97 10.96
N GLU A 30 -9.06 7.61 11.70
CA GLU A 30 -9.22 7.40 13.13
C GLU A 30 -9.61 5.96 13.49
N ALA A 31 -10.48 5.32 12.70
CA ALA A 31 -10.83 3.92 12.90
C ALA A 31 -9.60 2.99 12.74
N LEU A 32 -8.73 3.26 11.74
CA LEU A 32 -7.48 2.54 11.52
C LEU A 32 -6.49 2.73 12.69
N VAL A 33 -6.35 3.95 13.19
CA VAL A 33 -5.52 4.24 14.37
C VAL A 33 -6.03 3.48 15.61
N ARG A 34 -7.36 3.46 15.83
CA ARG A 34 -7.97 2.70 16.92
C ARG A 34 -7.78 1.18 16.78
N ALA A 35 -7.67 0.68 15.55
CA ALA A 35 -7.34 -0.72 15.28
C ALA A 35 -5.87 -1.07 15.56
N GLY A 36 -5.02 -0.09 15.88
CA GLY A 36 -3.61 -0.33 16.21
C GLY A 36 -2.63 -0.12 15.06
N LEU A 37 -3.08 0.30 13.89
CA LEU A 37 -2.20 0.63 12.76
C LEU A 37 -1.34 1.85 13.09
N ARG A 38 -0.03 1.75 12.79
CA ARG A 38 0.99 2.75 13.17
C ARG A 38 1.69 3.39 11.99
N HIS A 39 1.56 2.85 10.79
CA HIS A 39 2.03 3.46 9.55
C HIS A 39 0.83 3.59 8.62
N ILE A 40 0.41 4.83 8.31
CA ILE A 40 -0.79 5.08 7.50
C ILE A 40 -0.48 6.08 6.41
N GLU A 41 -0.73 5.71 5.17
CA GLU A 41 -0.62 6.60 4.02
C GLU A 41 -1.95 7.35 3.83
N VAL A 42 -1.96 8.60 4.27
CA VAL A 42 -3.20 9.38 4.46
C VAL A 42 -3.60 10.24 3.28
N ALA A 43 -2.66 10.55 2.38
CA ALA A 43 -2.88 11.51 1.30
C ALA A 43 -1.95 11.28 0.11
N ALA A 44 -2.26 11.93 -1.02
CA ALA A 44 -1.36 12.10 -2.15
C ALA A 44 -1.31 13.58 -2.56
N PHE A 45 -0.11 14.15 -2.64
CA PHE A 45 0.10 15.53 -3.11
C PHE A 45 0.27 15.55 -4.64
N VAL A 46 -0.77 15.12 -5.32
CA VAL A 46 -0.90 15.05 -6.79
C VAL A 46 -1.82 16.15 -7.31
N SER A 47 -1.89 16.33 -8.63
CA SER A 47 -2.83 17.27 -9.24
C SER A 47 -4.28 16.86 -8.93
N PRO A 48 -5.12 17.71 -8.31
CA PRO A 48 -6.53 17.42 -8.07
C PRO A 48 -7.34 17.15 -9.35
N ARG A 49 -6.87 17.65 -10.50
CA ARG A 49 -7.49 17.35 -11.80
C ARG A 49 -7.21 15.95 -12.28
N ALA A 50 -6.02 15.41 -11.94
CA ALA A 50 -5.62 14.06 -12.32
C ALA A 50 -6.23 13.02 -11.37
N VAL A 51 -6.30 13.33 -10.07
CA VAL A 51 -6.81 12.42 -9.03
C VAL A 51 -7.77 13.18 -8.11
N PRO A 52 -9.05 13.36 -8.51
CA PRO A 52 -10.04 14.13 -7.74
C PRO A 52 -10.26 13.60 -6.32
N ALA A 53 -10.20 12.27 -6.12
CA ALA A 53 -10.36 11.65 -4.80
C ALA A 53 -9.31 12.10 -3.78
N MET A 54 -8.14 12.62 -4.24
CA MET A 54 -7.05 13.11 -3.39
C MET A 54 -6.97 14.64 -3.30
N ALA A 55 -8.00 15.37 -3.78
CA ALA A 55 -7.97 16.83 -3.92
C ALA A 55 -7.65 17.58 -2.61
N SER A 56 -8.19 17.16 -1.48
CA SER A 56 -8.06 17.86 -0.18
C SER A 56 -6.90 17.34 0.67
N ALA A 57 -5.76 16.97 0.08
CA ALA A 57 -4.63 16.37 0.79
C ALA A 57 -4.16 17.21 1.99
N ALA A 58 -3.93 18.51 1.80
CA ALA A 58 -3.46 19.41 2.86
C ALA A 58 -4.51 19.59 3.98
N GLU A 59 -5.81 19.63 3.64
CA GLU A 59 -6.89 19.74 4.62
C GLU A 59 -6.99 18.48 5.48
N VAL A 60 -6.86 17.28 4.85
CA VAL A 60 -6.83 16.01 5.59
C VAL A 60 -5.65 15.99 6.54
N VAL A 61 -4.45 16.36 6.08
CA VAL A 61 -3.24 16.37 6.91
C VAL A 61 -3.37 17.35 8.08
N ALA A 62 -3.87 18.56 7.83
CA ALA A 62 -4.06 19.56 8.88
C ALA A 62 -5.08 19.15 9.97
N ALA A 63 -5.98 18.24 9.66
CA ALA A 63 -7.02 17.77 10.57
C ALA A 63 -6.76 16.35 11.12
N LEU A 64 -5.56 15.78 10.89
CA LEU A 64 -5.20 14.47 11.44
C LEU A 64 -5.28 14.48 12.96
N PRO A 65 -5.79 13.41 13.59
CA PRO A 65 -5.85 13.31 15.02
C PRO A 65 -4.43 13.27 15.62
N PRO A 66 -4.22 13.87 16.81
CA PRO A 66 -3.03 13.60 17.58
C PRO A 66 -2.95 12.09 17.86
N ALA A 67 -1.89 11.42 17.43
CA ALA A 67 -1.75 9.98 17.58
C ALA A 67 -0.30 9.63 17.87
N ASP A 68 0.03 9.45 19.15
CA ASP A 68 1.36 9.07 19.58
C ASP A 68 1.76 7.72 18.97
N GLY A 69 2.96 7.66 18.42
CA GLY A 69 3.52 6.46 17.82
C GLY A 69 2.93 6.10 16.44
N VAL A 70 2.15 6.99 15.82
CA VAL A 70 1.69 6.86 14.44
C VAL A 70 2.58 7.65 13.49
N THR A 71 3.04 7.02 12.42
CA THR A 71 3.78 7.63 11.33
C THR A 71 2.83 7.89 10.17
N TRP A 72 2.68 9.15 9.80
CA TRP A 72 1.87 9.57 8.67
C TRP A 72 2.69 9.60 7.38
N TRP A 73 2.22 8.91 6.36
CA TRP A 73 2.84 8.84 5.04
C TRP A 73 1.99 9.58 4.01
N ALA A 74 2.65 10.12 2.98
CA ALA A 74 1.96 10.66 1.82
C ALA A 74 2.69 10.32 0.52
N LEU A 75 1.91 10.03 -0.53
CA LEU A 75 2.45 9.85 -1.88
C LEU A 75 2.73 11.20 -2.53
N VAL A 76 3.90 11.31 -3.16
CA VAL A 76 4.31 12.48 -3.93
C VAL A 76 4.80 12.07 -5.33
N PRO A 77 4.38 12.76 -6.40
CA PRO A 77 4.77 12.40 -7.75
C PRO A 77 6.08 13.08 -8.21
N ASN A 78 6.54 14.11 -7.50
CA ASN A 78 7.70 14.93 -7.85
C ASN A 78 8.12 15.84 -6.68
N VAL A 79 9.22 16.59 -6.86
CA VAL A 79 9.78 17.49 -5.86
C VAL A 79 8.77 18.57 -5.38
N LYS A 80 7.91 19.07 -6.28
CA LYS A 80 6.86 20.02 -5.88
C LYS A 80 5.85 19.39 -4.92
N GLY A 81 5.44 18.16 -5.19
CA GLY A 81 4.58 17.38 -4.28
C GLY A 81 5.26 17.16 -2.93
N ALA A 82 6.55 16.84 -2.91
CA ALA A 82 7.32 16.71 -1.66
C ALA A 82 7.38 18.01 -0.85
N GLN A 83 7.57 19.15 -1.51
CA GLN A 83 7.52 20.46 -0.85
C GLN A 83 6.14 20.77 -0.25
N LEU A 84 5.05 20.42 -0.97
CA LEU A 84 3.70 20.62 -0.46
C LEU A 84 3.40 19.69 0.74
N ALA A 85 3.86 18.45 0.70
CA ALA A 85 3.73 17.50 1.81
C ALA A 85 4.49 17.99 3.05
N ALA A 86 5.74 18.45 2.88
CA ALA A 86 6.54 19.01 3.96
C ALA A 86 5.90 20.28 4.56
N ALA A 87 5.36 21.17 3.72
CA ALA A 87 4.63 22.35 4.18
C ALA A 87 3.35 22.01 4.95
N ALA A 88 2.74 20.86 4.66
CA ALA A 88 1.59 20.33 5.41
C ALA A 88 1.99 19.57 6.70
N GLY A 89 3.28 19.30 6.93
CA GLY A 89 3.78 18.62 8.13
C GLY A 89 4.00 17.12 7.98
N ILE A 90 4.06 16.59 6.74
CA ILE A 90 4.41 15.19 6.46
C ILE A 90 5.89 15.09 6.08
N ASP A 91 6.62 14.23 6.76
CA ASP A 91 8.05 13.98 6.58
C ASP A 91 8.37 12.56 6.06
N HIS A 92 7.39 11.66 6.02
CA HIS A 92 7.51 10.33 5.46
C HIS A 92 6.77 10.27 4.11
N LEU A 93 7.52 10.05 3.04
CA LEU A 93 7.00 10.13 1.68
C LEU A 93 7.10 8.79 0.96
N THR A 94 6.13 8.51 0.10
CA THR A 94 6.23 7.47 -0.93
C THR A 94 6.32 8.10 -2.30
N MET A 95 7.12 7.49 -3.16
CA MET A 95 7.20 7.84 -4.58
C MET A 95 7.30 6.57 -5.42
N THR A 96 6.68 6.59 -6.60
CA THR A 96 6.67 5.42 -7.48
C THR A 96 7.65 5.57 -8.64
N VAL A 97 8.45 4.53 -8.87
CA VAL A 97 9.29 4.35 -10.07
C VAL A 97 8.88 3.03 -10.72
N SER A 98 8.58 3.02 -12.02
CA SER A 98 8.20 1.77 -12.69
C SER A 98 9.42 0.99 -13.20
N SER A 99 9.39 -0.32 -13.03
CA SER A 99 10.37 -1.21 -13.66
C SER A 99 10.10 -1.45 -15.15
N SER A 100 8.89 -1.17 -15.62
CA SER A 100 8.46 -1.24 -17.01
C SER A 100 8.52 0.14 -17.66
N GLU A 101 9.27 0.26 -18.74
CA GLU A 101 9.46 1.52 -19.49
C GLU A 101 8.13 1.99 -20.07
N GLU A 102 7.39 1.08 -20.71
CA GLU A 102 6.10 1.41 -21.33
C GLU A 102 5.06 1.79 -20.26
N TYR A 103 5.04 1.09 -19.12
CA TYR A 103 4.15 1.45 -18.03
C TYR A 103 4.50 2.84 -17.46
N SER A 104 5.78 3.14 -17.29
CA SER A 104 6.25 4.45 -16.80
C SER A 104 5.77 5.58 -17.71
N ARG A 105 5.98 5.44 -19.01
CA ARG A 105 5.55 6.45 -20.01
C ARG A 105 4.03 6.68 -20.00
N ARG A 106 3.24 5.62 -19.87
CA ARG A 106 1.77 5.72 -19.83
C ARG A 106 1.24 6.28 -18.52
N ASN A 107 1.88 5.94 -17.39
CA ASN A 107 1.39 6.32 -16.08
C ASN A 107 1.79 7.75 -15.69
N VAL A 108 3.06 8.12 -15.90
CA VAL A 108 3.62 9.40 -15.43
C VAL A 108 4.22 10.25 -16.55
N GLY A 109 4.20 9.80 -17.80
CA GLY A 109 4.75 10.53 -18.95
C GLY A 109 6.28 10.59 -18.99
N MET A 110 6.98 9.81 -18.16
CA MET A 110 8.43 9.78 -18.03
C MET A 110 8.97 8.38 -18.32
N SER A 111 10.22 8.30 -18.77
CA SER A 111 10.97 7.04 -18.79
C SER A 111 11.25 6.53 -17.37
N THR A 112 11.65 5.27 -17.25
CA THR A 112 12.10 4.72 -15.96
C THR A 112 13.27 5.53 -15.37
N ASP A 113 14.24 5.91 -16.21
CA ASP A 113 15.42 6.67 -15.77
C ASP A 113 15.07 8.10 -15.32
N GLU A 114 14.17 8.78 -16.04
CA GLU A 114 13.66 10.11 -15.63
C GLU A 114 12.90 10.03 -14.31
N SER A 115 12.07 8.99 -14.12
CA SER A 115 11.36 8.75 -12.86
C SER A 115 12.32 8.45 -11.71
N LEU A 116 13.37 7.67 -11.97
CA LEU A 116 14.42 7.38 -10.98
C LEU A 116 15.19 8.63 -10.60
N ALA A 117 15.55 9.48 -11.57
CA ALA A 117 16.21 10.76 -11.29
C ALA A 117 15.32 11.68 -10.43
N ALA A 118 14.01 11.71 -10.70
CA ALA A 118 13.06 12.47 -9.88
C ALA A 118 12.95 11.89 -8.47
N ALA A 119 12.94 10.55 -8.32
CA ALA A 119 12.95 9.89 -7.01
C ALA A 119 14.19 10.25 -6.20
N VAL A 120 15.37 10.18 -6.80
CA VAL A 120 16.64 10.57 -6.18
C VAL A 120 16.61 12.04 -5.69
N ALA A 121 16.04 12.94 -6.48
CA ALA A 121 15.90 14.34 -6.08
C ALA A 121 14.99 14.51 -4.86
N ILE A 122 13.92 13.70 -4.74
CA ILE A 122 13.02 13.71 -3.58
C ILE A 122 13.72 13.11 -2.36
N VAL A 123 14.42 11.96 -2.52
CA VAL A 123 15.17 11.31 -1.43
C VAL A 123 16.17 12.26 -0.79
N ARG A 124 16.86 13.08 -1.60
CA ARG A 124 17.82 14.08 -1.11
C ARG A 124 17.17 15.29 -0.44
N ALA A 125 15.88 15.52 -0.69
CA ALA A 125 15.14 16.70 -0.21
C ALA A 125 14.24 16.42 1.00
N ALA A 126 13.95 15.16 1.31
CA ALA A 126 13.00 14.76 2.36
C ALA A 126 13.65 13.83 3.39
N PRO A 127 13.20 13.85 4.66
CA PRO A 127 13.81 13.05 5.74
C PRO A 127 13.70 11.54 5.50
N VAL A 128 12.53 11.03 5.10
CA VAL A 128 12.29 9.61 4.87
C VAL A 128 11.49 9.44 3.57
N VAL A 129 12.04 8.67 2.65
CA VAL A 129 11.37 8.34 1.38
C VAL A 129 11.40 6.83 1.15
N ASP A 130 10.24 6.26 0.86
CA ASP A 130 10.11 4.89 0.37
C ASP A 130 9.82 4.93 -1.14
N VAL A 131 10.75 4.41 -1.93
CA VAL A 131 10.58 4.31 -3.39
C VAL A 131 9.86 3.01 -3.70
N VAL A 132 8.63 3.13 -4.17
CA VAL A 132 7.80 2.00 -4.59
C VAL A 132 8.14 1.64 -6.04
N ILE A 133 8.77 0.49 -6.25
CA ILE A 133 9.08 -0.02 -7.60
C ILE A 133 7.84 -0.73 -8.13
N SER A 134 7.07 -0.04 -8.97
CA SER A 134 5.87 -0.59 -9.58
C SER A 134 6.19 -1.59 -10.69
N THR A 135 5.23 -2.48 -10.97
CA THR A 135 5.38 -3.59 -11.94
C THR A 135 6.54 -4.55 -11.65
N ALA A 136 6.99 -4.64 -10.39
CA ALA A 136 8.15 -5.43 -10.00
C ALA A 136 8.02 -6.94 -10.32
N PHE A 137 6.81 -7.44 -10.36
CA PHE A 137 6.54 -8.87 -10.62
C PHE A 137 5.99 -9.15 -12.02
N GLY A 138 5.77 -8.10 -12.81
CA GLY A 138 5.31 -8.18 -14.19
C GLY A 138 4.56 -6.93 -14.63
N SER A 139 4.59 -6.68 -15.94
CA SER A 139 3.93 -5.55 -16.60
C SER A 139 2.90 -6.04 -17.60
N PRO A 140 1.73 -5.39 -17.70
CA PRO A 140 0.73 -5.75 -18.71
C PRO A 140 1.19 -5.46 -20.13
N TYR A 141 2.28 -4.70 -20.31
CA TYR A 141 2.82 -4.31 -21.61
C TYR A 141 4.07 -5.09 -22.00
N GLU A 142 4.90 -5.49 -21.02
CA GLU A 142 6.21 -6.10 -21.24
C GLU A 142 6.29 -7.54 -20.70
N GLY A 143 5.23 -8.04 -20.06
CA GLY A 143 5.22 -9.37 -19.43
C GLY A 143 6.10 -9.43 -18.19
N GLU A 144 6.82 -10.54 -18.00
CA GLU A 144 7.73 -10.72 -16.86
C GLU A 144 8.94 -9.78 -16.99
N ILE A 145 9.23 -9.04 -15.92
CA ILE A 145 10.40 -8.15 -15.85
C ILE A 145 11.57 -8.93 -15.24
N ALA A 146 12.76 -8.88 -15.83
CA ALA A 146 13.91 -9.60 -15.30
C ALA A 146 14.23 -9.22 -13.85
N PRO A 147 14.41 -10.18 -12.91
CA PRO A 147 14.73 -9.89 -11.51
C PRO A 147 15.96 -9.00 -11.34
N ALA A 148 16.97 -9.16 -12.18
CA ALA A 148 18.17 -8.32 -12.16
C ALA A 148 17.86 -6.83 -12.42
N ARG A 149 16.85 -6.50 -13.24
CA ARG A 149 16.40 -5.11 -13.45
C ARG A 149 15.78 -4.52 -12.18
N ILE A 150 14.97 -5.31 -11.48
CA ILE A 150 14.38 -4.90 -10.20
C ILE A 150 15.47 -4.67 -9.16
N ALA A 151 16.45 -5.60 -9.09
CA ALA A 151 17.57 -5.49 -8.16
C ALA A 151 18.42 -4.24 -8.44
N ALA A 152 18.69 -3.93 -9.71
CA ALA A 152 19.43 -2.73 -10.08
C ALA A 152 18.70 -1.44 -9.67
N LEU A 153 17.38 -1.34 -9.89
CA LEU A 153 16.59 -0.19 -9.45
C LEU A 153 16.57 -0.07 -7.91
N ALA A 154 16.36 -1.20 -7.21
CA ALA A 154 16.36 -1.24 -5.75
C ALA A 154 17.72 -0.80 -5.17
N ALA A 155 18.82 -1.28 -5.74
CA ALA A 155 20.17 -0.89 -5.33
C ALA A 155 20.40 0.62 -5.49
N ARG A 156 20.02 1.18 -6.64
CA ARG A 156 20.15 2.63 -6.88
C ARG A 156 19.34 3.47 -5.89
N CYS A 157 18.12 3.03 -5.54
CA CYS A 157 17.32 3.73 -4.53
C CYS A 157 17.97 3.67 -3.14
N ARG A 158 18.49 2.49 -2.74
CA ARG A 158 19.15 2.30 -1.44
C ARG A 158 20.46 3.07 -1.33
N GLU A 159 21.26 3.17 -2.40
CA GLU A 159 22.47 3.97 -2.45
C GLU A 159 22.24 5.45 -2.09
N GLU A 160 21.05 5.95 -2.39
CA GLU A 160 20.65 7.33 -2.04
C GLU A 160 19.98 7.42 -0.64
N GLY A 161 19.85 6.30 0.08
CA GLY A 161 19.27 6.24 1.42
C GLY A 161 17.76 6.02 1.46
N ALA A 162 17.12 5.66 0.34
CA ALA A 162 15.70 5.37 0.31
C ALA A 162 15.38 3.99 0.91
N LEU A 163 14.21 3.87 1.53
CA LEU A 163 13.54 2.60 1.67
C LEU A 163 13.05 2.14 0.29
N VAL A 164 12.84 0.83 0.15
CA VAL A 164 12.34 0.25 -1.11
C VAL A 164 11.16 -0.65 -0.82
N THR A 165 10.08 -0.45 -1.58
CA THR A 165 8.92 -1.34 -1.62
C THR A 165 8.75 -1.88 -3.04
N LEU A 166 8.56 -3.19 -3.20
CA LEU A 166 8.29 -3.83 -4.48
C LEU A 166 6.78 -4.00 -4.66
N ALA A 167 6.23 -3.47 -5.76
CA ALA A 167 4.79 -3.48 -5.99
C ALA A 167 4.37 -4.44 -7.11
N ASP A 168 3.42 -5.30 -6.78
CA ASP A 168 2.64 -6.12 -7.71
C ASP A 168 1.45 -5.32 -8.24
N THR A 169 1.74 -4.25 -8.96
CA THR A 169 0.78 -3.23 -9.43
C THR A 169 -0.43 -3.81 -10.16
N THR A 170 -0.26 -4.94 -10.84
CA THR A 170 -1.29 -5.55 -11.68
C THR A 170 -1.69 -6.96 -11.25
N GLY A 171 -1.24 -7.38 -10.06
CA GLY A 171 -1.53 -8.70 -9.50
C GLY A 171 -1.01 -9.85 -10.34
N MET A 172 0.20 -9.73 -10.88
CA MET A 172 0.86 -10.77 -11.69
C MET A 172 1.81 -11.65 -10.87
N ALA A 173 2.06 -11.30 -9.60
CA ALA A 173 2.91 -12.07 -8.73
C ALA A 173 2.34 -13.46 -8.42
N THR A 174 3.25 -14.41 -8.30
CA THR A 174 3.02 -15.74 -7.77
C THR A 174 4.09 -16.06 -6.73
N PRO A 175 3.90 -17.04 -5.84
CA PRO A 175 4.94 -17.40 -4.86
C PRO A 175 6.31 -17.70 -5.48
N ARG A 176 6.34 -18.36 -6.65
CA ARG A 176 7.56 -18.57 -7.42
C ARG A 176 8.22 -17.24 -7.80
N ARG A 177 7.42 -16.33 -8.34
CA ARG A 177 7.90 -15.03 -8.80
C ARG A 177 8.37 -14.14 -7.65
N ILE A 178 7.69 -14.19 -6.49
CA ILE A 178 8.15 -13.55 -5.26
C ILE A 178 9.55 -14.05 -4.89
N GLY A 179 9.77 -15.36 -4.86
CA GLY A 179 11.09 -15.95 -4.56
C GLY A 179 12.17 -15.46 -5.51
N GLU A 180 11.95 -15.57 -6.84
CA GLU A 180 12.92 -15.15 -7.86
C GLU A 180 13.34 -13.67 -7.72
N VAL A 181 12.39 -12.79 -7.44
CA VAL A 181 12.68 -11.36 -7.26
C VAL A 181 13.39 -11.10 -5.94
N LEU A 182 12.97 -11.74 -4.85
CA LEU A 182 13.62 -11.60 -3.54
C LEU A 182 15.04 -12.20 -3.51
N ASP A 183 15.29 -13.28 -4.23
CA ASP A 183 16.65 -13.82 -4.39
C ASP A 183 17.60 -12.81 -5.04
N ALA A 184 17.09 -11.97 -5.94
CA ALA A 184 17.88 -10.95 -6.61
C ALA A 184 17.98 -9.63 -5.82
N THR A 185 16.92 -9.23 -5.10
CA THR A 185 16.85 -7.92 -4.41
C THR A 185 17.27 -7.98 -2.95
N GLY A 186 17.24 -9.17 -2.35
CA GLY A 186 17.26 -9.36 -0.90
C GLY A 186 15.88 -9.10 -0.29
N THR A 187 15.74 -9.38 1.01
CA THR A 187 14.47 -9.34 1.76
C THR A 187 14.29 -8.05 2.58
N ASP A 188 15.28 -7.14 2.60
CA ASP A 188 15.12 -5.81 3.19
C ASP A 188 14.35 -4.88 2.23
N VAL A 189 13.12 -5.26 1.95
CA VAL A 189 12.15 -4.55 1.11
C VAL A 189 10.78 -4.58 1.77
N GLY A 190 9.92 -3.62 1.42
CA GLY A 190 8.49 -3.73 1.61
C GLY A 190 7.84 -4.45 0.42
N LEU A 191 6.65 -4.98 0.60
CA LEU A 191 5.81 -5.50 -0.48
C LEU A 191 4.45 -4.81 -0.51
N HIS A 192 4.06 -4.40 -1.70
CA HIS A 192 2.74 -3.88 -2.02
C HIS A 192 2.08 -4.86 -3.02
N LEU A 193 1.08 -5.58 -2.56
CA LEU A 193 0.50 -6.70 -3.31
C LEU A 193 -0.96 -6.43 -3.68
N HIS A 194 -1.32 -6.72 -4.94
CA HIS A 194 -2.70 -6.66 -5.41
C HIS A 194 -3.33 -8.05 -5.52
N ASP A 195 -4.60 -8.16 -5.15
CA ASP A 195 -5.36 -9.42 -5.15
C ASP A 195 -6.16 -9.67 -6.46
N THR A 196 -5.71 -9.09 -7.55
CA THR A 196 -6.35 -9.17 -8.88
C THR A 196 -6.66 -10.62 -9.31
N ARG A 197 -5.79 -11.56 -8.95
CA ARG A 197 -5.92 -12.99 -9.27
C ARG A 197 -6.09 -13.89 -8.05
N GLY A 198 -6.42 -13.31 -6.89
CA GLY A 198 -6.61 -14.06 -5.66
C GLY A 198 -5.30 -14.62 -5.07
N THR A 199 -4.15 -14.03 -5.44
CA THR A 199 -2.83 -14.54 -5.03
C THR A 199 -2.12 -13.65 -4.00
N ALA A 200 -2.66 -12.48 -3.64
CA ALA A 200 -1.97 -11.54 -2.76
C ALA A 200 -1.62 -12.16 -1.41
N LEU A 201 -2.56 -12.86 -0.76
CA LEU A 201 -2.34 -13.45 0.55
C LEU A 201 -1.31 -14.59 0.52
N VAL A 202 -1.33 -15.46 -0.48
CA VAL A 202 -0.33 -16.53 -0.62
C VAL A 202 1.04 -15.97 -0.99
N ASN A 203 1.10 -14.87 -1.73
CA ASN A 203 2.34 -14.16 -2.03
C ASN A 203 2.93 -13.50 -0.77
N ALA A 204 2.09 -12.88 0.07
CA ALA A 204 2.50 -12.35 1.36
C ALA A 204 3.05 -13.45 2.28
N TYR A 205 2.38 -14.61 2.34
CA TYR A 205 2.88 -15.77 3.07
C TYR A 205 4.24 -16.23 2.58
N ALA A 206 4.42 -16.40 1.27
CA ALA A 206 5.70 -16.80 0.68
C ALA A 206 6.82 -15.78 0.99
N ALA A 207 6.52 -14.50 0.94
CA ALA A 207 7.45 -13.43 1.28
C ALA A 207 7.83 -13.42 2.77
N MET A 208 6.86 -13.64 3.68
CA MET A 208 7.15 -13.79 5.11
C MET A 208 8.06 -15.00 5.38
N GLN A 209 7.84 -16.13 4.71
CA GLN A 209 8.73 -17.30 4.80
C GLN A 209 10.15 -17.00 4.30
N ALA A 210 10.31 -16.12 3.33
CA ALA A 210 11.62 -15.64 2.86
C ALA A 210 12.26 -14.60 3.81
N GLY A 211 11.51 -14.01 4.74
CA GLY A 211 12.01 -13.05 5.73
C GLY A 211 11.59 -11.60 5.50
N VAL A 212 10.70 -11.31 4.56
CA VAL A 212 10.12 -9.96 4.39
C VAL A 212 9.24 -9.62 5.60
N ALA A 213 9.41 -8.41 6.13
CA ALA A 213 8.72 -7.96 7.33
C ALA A 213 7.90 -6.66 7.15
N ARG A 214 7.82 -6.07 5.94
CA ARG A 214 7.06 -4.85 5.67
C ARG A 214 6.05 -5.09 4.56
N PHE A 215 4.78 -4.75 4.81
CA PHE A 215 3.69 -4.95 3.84
C PHE A 215 2.79 -3.73 3.77
N ASP A 216 2.45 -3.32 2.54
CA ASP A 216 1.36 -2.40 2.28
C ASP A 216 0.06 -3.18 2.17
N THR A 217 -0.99 -2.70 2.82
CA THR A 217 -2.32 -3.30 2.76
C THR A 217 -3.40 -2.22 2.77
N ALA A 218 -4.60 -2.56 2.37
CA ALA A 218 -5.74 -1.65 2.48
C ALA A 218 -6.90 -2.32 3.19
N ALA A 219 -7.41 -1.71 4.25
CA ALA A 219 -8.61 -2.19 4.94
C ALA A 219 -9.78 -2.34 3.94
N GLY A 220 -10.44 -3.48 4.01
CA GLY A 220 -11.45 -3.88 3.06
C GLY A 220 -10.91 -4.39 1.72
N GLY A 221 -9.61 -4.35 1.47
CA GLY A 221 -9.03 -4.72 0.17
C GLY A 221 -9.38 -3.71 -0.95
N LEU A 222 -9.60 -2.44 -0.60
CA LEU A 222 -9.92 -1.37 -1.55
C LEU A 222 -8.74 -1.05 -2.47
N GLY A 223 -9.02 -0.31 -3.53
CA GLY A 223 -8.04 0.13 -4.53
C GLY A 223 -8.14 -0.65 -5.82
N GLY A 224 -7.15 -0.44 -6.67
CA GLY A 224 -7.04 -1.04 -7.99
C GLY A 224 -6.20 -0.15 -8.90
N SER A 225 -5.74 -0.69 -10.03
CA SER A 225 -5.01 0.09 -11.02
C SER A 225 -5.92 0.46 -12.19
N PRO A 226 -6.11 1.74 -12.51
CA PRO A 226 -6.89 2.14 -13.68
C PRO A 226 -6.24 1.71 -15.01
N PHE A 227 -4.97 1.33 -14.99
CA PHE A 227 -4.18 0.90 -16.14
C PHE A 227 -4.19 -0.61 -16.37
N ALA A 228 -4.88 -1.39 -15.54
CA ALA A 228 -5.04 -2.83 -15.70
C ALA A 228 -6.53 -3.20 -15.65
N ALA A 229 -7.06 -3.61 -16.79
CA ALA A 229 -8.45 -4.07 -16.88
C ALA A 229 -8.67 -5.23 -15.91
N GLY A 230 -9.70 -5.14 -15.05
CA GLY A 230 -10.00 -6.14 -14.03
C GLY A 230 -9.01 -6.15 -12.85
N ALA A 231 -8.20 -5.10 -12.66
CA ALA A 231 -7.33 -4.99 -11.50
C ALA A 231 -8.16 -5.04 -10.22
N GLY A 232 -7.94 -6.08 -9.42
CA GLY A 232 -8.48 -6.20 -8.07
C GLY A 232 -7.84 -5.20 -7.12
N GLY A 233 -8.40 -5.08 -5.91
CA GLY A 233 -7.88 -4.21 -4.86
C GLY A 233 -6.55 -4.68 -4.29
N ASN A 234 -6.08 -3.92 -3.33
CA ASN A 234 -4.92 -4.27 -2.51
C ASN A 234 -5.14 -5.56 -1.72
N LEU A 235 -4.07 -6.17 -1.25
CA LEU A 235 -4.13 -7.13 -0.16
C LEU A 235 -4.91 -6.52 1.01
N ALA A 236 -5.99 -7.18 1.43
CA ALA A 236 -6.80 -6.68 2.52
C ALA A 236 -6.03 -6.79 3.85
N SER A 237 -6.05 -5.71 4.63
CA SER A 237 -5.34 -5.63 5.91
C SER A 237 -5.83 -6.71 6.88
N GLU A 238 -7.13 -6.89 6.99
CA GLU A 238 -7.76 -7.88 7.86
C GLU A 238 -7.47 -9.33 7.42
N ASP A 239 -7.37 -9.59 6.11
CA ASP A 239 -7.02 -10.92 5.61
C ASP A 239 -5.56 -11.26 5.98
N LEU A 240 -4.64 -10.29 5.90
CA LEU A 240 -3.24 -10.46 6.32
C LEU A 240 -3.14 -10.61 7.84
N VAL A 241 -3.80 -9.76 8.62
CA VAL A 241 -3.77 -9.81 10.10
C VAL A 241 -4.31 -11.15 10.59
N HIS A 242 -5.43 -11.63 10.03
CA HIS A 242 -5.98 -12.93 10.38
C HIS A 242 -5.00 -14.09 10.11
N LEU A 243 -4.31 -14.07 8.98
CA LEU A 243 -3.27 -15.05 8.67
C LEU A 243 -2.11 -14.96 9.67
N CYS A 244 -1.66 -13.75 10.00
CA CYS A 244 -0.57 -13.53 10.95
C CYS A 244 -0.93 -14.05 12.36
N ASP A 245 -2.16 -13.80 12.83
CA ASP A 245 -2.64 -14.29 14.11
C ASP A 245 -2.60 -15.83 14.19
N ASP A 246 -3.04 -16.53 13.14
CA ASP A 246 -2.99 -18.01 13.05
C ASP A 246 -1.54 -18.54 13.02
N LEU A 247 -0.62 -17.80 12.41
CA LEU A 247 0.80 -18.14 12.33
C LEU A 247 1.61 -17.72 13.57
N GLY A 248 1.03 -17.00 14.53
CA GLY A 248 1.76 -16.43 15.66
C GLY A 248 2.75 -15.32 15.28
N VAL A 249 2.48 -14.61 14.18
CA VAL A 249 3.25 -13.46 13.71
C VAL A 249 2.62 -12.18 14.28
N GLY A 250 3.41 -11.39 15.02
CA GLY A 250 2.93 -10.16 15.64
C GLY A 250 2.72 -9.04 14.61
N THR A 251 1.53 -8.43 14.63
CA THR A 251 1.20 -7.24 13.82
C THR A 251 0.95 -6.00 14.68
N GLY A 252 0.56 -6.20 15.94
CA GLY A 252 0.13 -5.14 16.85
C GLY A 252 -1.26 -4.55 16.49
N VAL A 253 -2.01 -5.20 15.61
CA VAL A 253 -3.32 -4.76 15.12
C VAL A 253 -4.44 -5.57 15.77
N ASP A 254 -5.47 -4.90 16.24
CA ASP A 254 -6.71 -5.50 16.76
C ASP A 254 -7.63 -5.83 15.57
N LEU A 255 -7.82 -7.12 15.31
CA LEU A 255 -8.56 -7.62 14.15
C LEU A 255 -10.05 -7.21 14.21
N ASP A 256 -10.67 -7.21 15.38
CA ASP A 256 -12.09 -6.86 15.49
C ASP A 256 -12.32 -5.38 15.18
N ARG A 257 -11.47 -4.49 15.68
CA ARG A 257 -11.50 -3.06 15.35
C ARG A 257 -11.14 -2.80 13.89
N LEU A 258 -10.24 -3.60 13.31
CA LEU A 258 -9.92 -3.48 11.89
C LEU A 258 -11.10 -3.87 11.01
N LEU A 259 -11.85 -4.92 11.38
CA LEU A 259 -13.10 -5.29 10.70
C LEU A 259 -14.18 -4.20 10.80
N GLU A 260 -14.24 -3.49 11.94
CA GLU A 260 -15.12 -2.30 12.07
C GLU A 260 -14.70 -1.17 11.12
N ALA A 261 -13.39 -0.93 10.97
CA ALA A 261 -12.86 0.05 10.02
C ALA A 261 -13.17 -0.35 8.56
N SER A 262 -13.03 -1.63 8.21
CA SER A 262 -13.39 -2.17 6.89
C SER A 262 -14.90 -2.03 6.60
N ALA A 263 -15.74 -2.30 7.59
CA ALA A 263 -17.19 -2.07 7.47
C ALA A 263 -17.52 -0.58 7.32
N LEU A 264 -16.81 0.31 8.03
CA LEU A 264 -16.97 1.76 7.89
C LEU A 264 -16.64 2.22 6.47
N VAL A 265 -15.47 1.85 5.94
CA VAL A 265 -15.08 2.30 4.61
C VAL A 265 -16.02 1.75 3.53
N GLY A 266 -16.53 0.52 3.66
CA GLY A 266 -17.55 -0.02 2.77
C GLY A 266 -18.82 0.85 2.73
N ARG A 267 -19.28 1.35 3.89
CA ARG A 267 -20.41 2.30 3.94
C ARG A 267 -20.07 3.65 3.31
N LEU A 268 -18.85 4.15 3.51
CA LEU A 268 -18.41 5.44 2.96
C LEU A 268 -18.31 5.41 1.43
N VAL A 269 -17.83 4.31 0.84
CA VAL A 269 -17.73 4.15 -0.62
C VAL A 269 -19.04 3.62 -1.24
N GLY A 270 -20.03 3.27 -0.43
CA GLY A 270 -21.36 2.84 -0.88
C GLY A 270 -21.40 1.48 -1.57
N ARG A 271 -20.43 0.61 -1.33
CA ARG A 271 -20.37 -0.74 -1.90
C ARG A 271 -19.70 -1.74 -0.96
N PRO A 272 -19.97 -3.06 -1.12
CA PRO A 272 -19.25 -4.09 -0.39
C PRO A 272 -17.75 -4.00 -0.64
N VAL A 273 -16.97 -4.27 0.42
CA VAL A 273 -15.51 -4.34 0.31
C VAL A 273 -15.08 -5.72 -0.23
N PRO A 274 -13.96 -5.78 -1.00
CA PRO A 274 -13.45 -7.04 -1.57
C PRO A 274 -12.96 -8.08 -0.56
N SER A 275 -12.59 -7.67 0.66
CA SER A 275 -12.04 -8.55 1.69
C SER A 275 -12.93 -9.76 1.97
N ARG A 276 -12.31 -10.93 1.97
CA ARG A 276 -13.00 -12.20 2.25
C ARG A 276 -13.34 -12.32 3.72
N LEU A 277 -12.43 -11.89 4.60
CA LEU A 277 -12.65 -11.95 6.03
C LEU A 277 -13.72 -10.96 6.50
N ALA A 278 -13.79 -9.76 5.90
CA ALA A 278 -14.87 -8.81 6.19
C ALA A 278 -16.26 -9.38 5.85
N THR A 279 -16.33 -10.26 4.85
CA THR A 279 -17.58 -10.94 4.45
C THR A 279 -17.89 -12.16 5.31
N ALA A 280 -16.90 -13.06 5.52
CA ALA A 280 -17.09 -14.33 6.20
C ALA A 280 -17.01 -14.23 7.74
N GLY A 281 -16.31 -13.22 8.26
CA GLY A 281 -15.94 -13.11 9.67
C GLY A 281 -14.82 -14.07 10.08
N PRO A 282 -14.14 -13.79 11.20
CA PRO A 282 -13.06 -14.64 11.71
C PRO A 282 -13.62 -15.98 12.24
N ARG A 283 -12.80 -17.04 12.09
CA ARG A 283 -13.14 -18.40 12.55
C ARG A 283 -13.55 -18.47 14.02
N SER A 284 -12.96 -17.62 14.86
CA SER A 284 -13.27 -17.56 16.30
C SER A 284 -14.73 -17.18 16.60
N ARG A 285 -15.40 -16.42 15.72
CA ARG A 285 -16.83 -16.07 15.90
C ARG A 285 -17.76 -17.23 15.63
N LEU A 286 -17.35 -18.22 14.82
CA LEU A 286 -18.17 -19.39 14.50
C LEU A 286 -18.23 -20.38 15.69
N ALA A 287 -17.18 -20.46 16.50
CA ALA A 287 -17.11 -21.32 17.67
C ALA A 287 -17.96 -20.84 18.86
N GLY A 288 -18.22 -19.52 18.95
CA GLY A 288 -19.06 -18.94 20.00
C GLY A 288 -20.58 -19.04 19.77
N GLY A 289 -20.99 -19.26 18.53
CA GLY A 289 -22.41 -19.40 18.15
C GLY A 289 -23.02 -20.80 18.38
N ALA A 290 -22.22 -21.79 18.73
CA ALA A 290 -22.67 -23.18 18.95
C ALA A 290 -23.05 -23.50 20.42
N SER A 291 -23.01 -22.52 21.34
CA SER A 291 -23.30 -22.73 22.77
C SER A 291 -24.66 -22.17 23.25
N GLU A 292 -25.52 -21.71 22.35
CA GLU A 292 -26.91 -21.35 22.67
C GLU A 292 -27.89 -22.09 21.75
N GLY A 293 -28.14 -23.34 22.08
CA GLY A 293 -29.16 -24.21 21.45
C GLY A 293 -29.55 -25.31 22.39
#